data_6f83c247f83aecdd52c64bc081f5c3ae
#
_entry.id   6f83c247f83aecdd52c64bc081f5c3ae
#
_cell.length_a   1.000
_cell.length_b   1.000
_cell.length_c   1.000
_cell.angle_alpha   90.00
_cell.angle_beta   90.00
_cell.angle_gamma   90.00
#
_symmetry.space_group_name_H-M   'P 1'
#
loop_
_entity.id
_entity.type
_entity.pdbx_description
1 polymer ?
#
loop_
_entity_poly.entity_id
_entity_poly.type
_entity_poly.pdbx_seq_one_letter_code
_entity_poly.pdbx_strand_id
1 'polypeptide(L)'
;MSIREKNTKERILDEALKLFAQSGYMGTSMNDIADRMGVTKAALYKHYTSKQEILDSIVEKMNRMDQERVKEYDMPEGNMKEVVEGYRSTALDKIKEFTKVQFLHWTKEEFPCCFRKMLTLEQYRDPEMAKLYQNY
;
A
#
# COMPACT_ATOMS: atom_id res chain seq x y z
N MET A 1 -5.82 -3.64 21.73
CA MET A 1 -5.18 -2.39 21.25
C MET A 1 -6.15 -1.22 21.36
N SER A 2 -5.75 -0.12 21.98
CA SER A 2 -6.61 1.07 22.09
C SER A 2 -6.79 1.76 20.72
N ILE A 3 -7.86 2.57 20.58
CA ILE A 3 -8.10 3.36 19.37
C ILE A 3 -6.90 4.31 19.12
N ARG A 4 -6.32 4.89 20.17
CA ARG A 4 -5.16 5.78 20.09
C ARG A 4 -3.92 5.07 19.53
N GLU A 5 -3.65 3.85 19.98
CA GLU A 5 -2.52 3.04 19.49
C GLU A 5 -2.73 2.61 18.03
N LYS A 6 -3.94 2.21 17.66
CA LYS A 6 -4.30 1.91 16.28
C LYS A 6 -4.08 3.11 15.37
N ASN A 7 -4.54 4.30 15.77
CA ASN A 7 -4.34 5.53 15.01
C ASN A 7 -2.86 5.90 14.90
N THR A 8 -2.07 5.68 15.94
CA THR A 8 -0.62 5.92 15.90
C THR A 8 0.08 4.97 14.94
N LYS A 9 -0.25 3.68 14.96
CA LYS A 9 0.29 2.69 14.01
C LYS A 9 -0.04 3.05 12.55
N GLU A 10 -1.27 3.44 12.27
CA GLU A 10 -1.70 3.88 10.93
C GLU A 10 -0.93 5.14 10.48
N ARG A 11 -0.77 6.12 11.35
CA ARG A 11 0.02 7.32 11.06
C ARG A 11 1.48 7.01 10.75
N ILE A 12 2.08 6.05 11.46
CA ILE A 12 3.44 5.60 11.17
C ILE A 12 3.54 5.05 9.75
N LEU A 13 2.59 4.22 9.32
CA LEU A 13 2.57 3.68 7.95
C LEU A 13 2.47 4.80 6.92
N ASP A 14 1.58 5.76 7.12
CA ASP A 14 1.38 6.87 6.19
C ASP A 14 2.64 7.74 6.07
N GLU A 15 3.23 8.13 7.20
CA GLU A 15 4.43 8.98 7.19
C GLU A 15 5.68 8.24 6.71
N ALA A 16 5.84 6.97 7.07
CA ALA A 16 6.92 6.13 6.55
C ALA A 16 6.82 5.97 5.02
N LEU A 17 5.63 5.72 4.51
CA LEU A 17 5.42 5.57 3.07
C LEU A 17 5.71 6.85 2.30
N LYS A 18 5.36 8.02 2.85
CA LYS A 18 5.73 9.32 2.26
C LYS A 18 7.25 9.47 2.15
N LEU A 19 7.99 9.09 3.19
CA LEU A 19 9.46 9.09 3.17
C LEU A 19 10.02 8.08 2.16
N PHE A 20 9.47 6.88 2.10
CA PHE A 20 9.87 5.87 1.11
C PHE A 20 9.62 6.34 -0.33
N ALA A 21 8.53 7.08 -0.57
CA ALA A 21 8.23 7.65 -1.86
C ALA A 21 9.16 8.82 -2.25
N GLN A 22 9.68 9.57 -1.27
CA GLN A 22 10.57 10.71 -1.48
C GLN A 22 12.03 10.32 -1.61
N SER A 23 12.51 9.46 -0.71
CA SER A 23 13.93 9.16 -0.54
C SER A 23 14.28 7.70 -0.86
N GLY A 24 13.29 6.89 -1.23
CA GLY A 24 13.43 5.45 -1.39
C GLY A 24 13.36 4.69 -0.06
N TYR A 25 13.03 3.42 -0.13
CA TYR A 25 13.01 2.53 1.03
C TYR A 25 14.41 2.38 1.62
N MET A 26 15.42 2.14 0.77
CA MET A 26 16.82 2.01 1.19
C MET A 26 17.37 3.31 1.76
N GLY A 27 16.94 4.45 1.22
CA GLY A 27 17.39 5.78 1.67
C GLY A 27 16.70 6.31 2.93
N THR A 28 15.80 5.56 3.54
CA THR A 28 15.04 5.96 4.73
C THR A 28 15.42 5.08 5.92
N SER A 29 15.74 5.70 7.06
CA SER A 29 16.02 5.01 8.32
C SER A 29 14.86 5.07 9.30
N MET A 30 14.88 4.22 10.34
CA MET A 30 13.94 4.30 11.46
C MET A 30 14.05 5.64 12.18
N ASN A 31 15.23 6.23 12.27
CA ASN A 31 15.41 7.59 12.81
C ASN A 31 14.68 8.64 11.99
N ASP A 32 14.77 8.57 10.66
CA ASP A 32 14.06 9.50 9.77
C ASP A 32 12.56 9.45 10.00
N ILE A 33 12.01 8.24 10.18
CA ILE A 33 10.58 8.04 10.46
C ILE A 33 10.22 8.62 11.83
N ALA A 34 11.01 8.35 12.87
CA ALA A 34 10.79 8.88 14.20
C ALA A 34 10.83 10.41 14.22
N ASP A 35 11.81 11.02 13.56
CA ASP A 35 11.94 12.47 13.42
C ASP A 35 10.72 13.09 12.73
N ARG A 36 10.27 12.48 11.65
CA ARG A 36 9.07 12.92 10.92
C ARG A 36 7.80 12.84 11.75
N MET A 37 7.69 11.81 12.59
CA MET A 37 6.57 11.63 13.51
C MET A 37 6.64 12.54 14.74
N GLY A 38 7.79 13.17 14.98
CA GLY A 38 8.02 13.95 16.21
C GLY A 38 8.07 13.09 17.47
N VAL A 39 8.53 11.85 17.36
CA VAL A 39 8.64 10.89 18.46
C VAL A 39 10.09 10.40 18.63
N THR A 40 10.38 9.81 19.78
CA THR A 40 11.67 9.18 19.98
C THR A 40 11.77 7.87 19.21
N LYS A 41 13.00 7.45 18.90
CA LYS A 41 13.26 6.14 18.28
C LYS A 41 12.69 5.00 19.14
N ALA A 42 12.84 5.07 20.45
CA ALA A 42 12.26 4.10 21.38
C ALA A 42 10.74 4.01 21.29
N ALA A 43 10.04 5.14 21.16
CA ALA A 43 8.60 5.18 20.98
C ALA A 43 8.17 4.54 19.66
N LEU A 44 8.90 4.78 18.57
CA LEU A 44 8.65 4.13 17.28
C LEU A 44 8.80 2.60 17.36
N TYR A 45 9.87 2.12 18.00
CA TYR A 45 10.14 0.69 18.17
C TYR A 45 9.12 -0.05 19.05
N LYS A 46 8.32 0.65 19.85
CA LYS A 46 7.17 0.05 20.55
C LYS A 46 6.06 -0.39 19.58
N HIS A 47 5.94 0.25 18.43
CA HIS A 47 4.91 -0.05 17.45
C HIS A 47 5.40 -0.97 16.33
N TYR A 48 6.63 -0.77 15.85
CA TYR A 48 7.26 -1.55 14.78
C TYR A 48 8.70 -1.85 15.13
N THR A 49 9.11 -3.11 15.03
CA THR A 49 10.45 -3.56 15.42
C THR A 49 11.51 -3.29 14.37
N SER A 50 11.10 -3.07 13.11
CA SER A 50 12.01 -2.85 12.01
C SER A 50 11.34 -2.08 10.87
N LYS A 51 12.15 -1.53 9.99
CA LYS A 51 11.71 -0.92 8.74
C LYS A 51 11.01 -1.94 7.82
N GLN A 52 11.47 -3.19 7.82
CA GLN A 52 10.84 -4.27 7.08
C GLN A 52 9.44 -4.57 7.58
N GLU A 53 9.20 -4.58 8.88
CA GLU A 53 7.86 -4.78 9.45
C GLU A 53 6.91 -3.66 9.04
N ILE A 54 7.39 -2.41 8.96
CA ILE A 54 6.63 -1.29 8.44
C ILE A 54 6.26 -1.53 6.97
N LEU A 55 7.21 -1.95 6.14
CA LEU A 55 6.97 -2.25 4.73
C LEU A 55 5.94 -3.37 4.56
N ASP A 56 6.08 -4.46 5.31
CA ASP A 56 5.15 -5.59 5.26
C ASP A 56 3.72 -5.16 5.63
N SER A 57 3.60 -4.29 6.64
CA SER A 57 2.31 -3.72 7.05
C SER A 57 1.72 -2.77 5.98
N ILE A 58 2.55 -2.03 5.26
CA ILE A 58 2.13 -1.20 4.11
C ILE A 58 1.58 -2.09 2.99
N VAL A 59 2.29 -3.16 2.64
CA VAL A 59 1.84 -4.13 1.62
C VAL A 59 0.52 -4.78 2.01
N GLU A 60 0.39 -5.19 3.28
CA GLU A 60 -0.86 -5.74 3.81
C GLU A 60 -2.02 -4.74 3.72
N LYS A 61 -1.77 -3.47 4.05
CA LYS A 61 -2.78 -2.40 3.90
C LYS A 61 -3.19 -2.24 2.43
N MET A 62 -2.26 -2.25 1.49
CA MET A 62 -2.56 -2.18 0.05
C MET A 62 -3.43 -3.36 -0.40
N ASN A 63 -3.07 -4.58 -0.01
CA ASN A 63 -3.86 -5.77 -0.32
C ASN A 63 -5.29 -5.68 0.22
N ARG A 64 -5.44 -5.19 1.44
CA ARG A 64 -6.74 -4.98 2.07
C ARG A 64 -7.59 -3.94 1.32
N MET A 65 -6.98 -2.82 0.93
CA MET A 65 -7.65 -1.78 0.13
C MET A 65 -8.12 -2.33 -1.22
N ASP A 66 -7.33 -3.16 -1.88
CA ASP A 66 -7.68 -3.80 -3.15
C ASP A 66 -8.87 -4.76 -2.99
N GLN A 67 -8.83 -5.61 -1.97
CA GLN A 67 -9.93 -6.54 -1.68
C GLN A 67 -11.23 -5.81 -1.34
N GLU A 68 -11.16 -4.74 -0.56
CA GLU A 68 -12.32 -3.92 -0.22
C GLU A 68 -12.95 -3.27 -1.47
N ARG A 69 -12.15 -2.75 -2.41
CA ARG A 69 -12.65 -2.20 -3.67
C ARG A 69 -13.33 -3.25 -4.54
N VAL A 70 -12.69 -4.42 -4.70
CA VAL A 70 -13.24 -5.53 -5.48
C VAL A 70 -14.61 -5.95 -4.93
N LYS A 71 -14.74 -6.03 -3.61
CA LYS A 71 -16.02 -6.34 -2.93
C LYS A 71 -17.04 -5.23 -3.04
N GLU A 72 -16.64 -3.98 -2.81
CA GLU A 72 -17.52 -2.82 -2.89
C GLU A 72 -18.19 -2.69 -4.27
N TYR A 73 -17.43 -2.97 -5.32
CA TYR A 73 -17.92 -2.93 -6.70
C TYR A 73 -18.42 -4.28 -7.22
N ASP A 74 -18.46 -5.30 -6.35
CA ASP A 74 -18.93 -6.65 -6.68
C ASP A 74 -18.27 -7.19 -7.96
N MET A 75 -16.95 -7.04 -8.02
CA MET A 75 -16.14 -7.51 -9.13
C MET A 75 -15.73 -8.98 -8.96
N PRO A 76 -15.46 -9.72 -10.05
CA PRO A 76 -15.04 -11.11 -9.95
C PRO A 76 -13.78 -11.31 -9.10
N GLU A 77 -13.81 -12.27 -8.19
CA GLU A 77 -12.71 -12.70 -7.32
C GLU A 77 -12.36 -14.18 -7.57
N GLY A 78 -11.21 -14.58 -7.08
CA GLY A 78 -10.74 -15.97 -7.11
C GLY A 78 -9.48 -16.16 -7.95
N ASN A 79 -9.30 -17.36 -8.47
CA ASN A 79 -8.17 -17.66 -9.35
C ASN A 79 -8.36 -17.05 -10.75
N MET A 80 -7.32 -17.05 -11.57
CA MET A 80 -7.32 -16.42 -12.88
C MET A 80 -8.50 -16.92 -13.77
N LYS A 81 -8.83 -18.20 -13.71
CA LYS A 81 -9.92 -18.77 -14.50
C LYS A 81 -11.28 -18.25 -14.05
N GLU A 82 -11.51 -18.21 -12.74
CA GLU A 82 -12.76 -17.69 -12.15
C GLU A 82 -12.93 -16.20 -12.44
N VAL A 83 -11.85 -15.42 -12.34
CA VAL A 83 -11.85 -13.99 -12.67
C VAL A 83 -12.21 -13.77 -14.15
N VAL A 84 -11.56 -14.48 -15.06
CA VAL A 84 -11.83 -14.36 -16.51
C VAL A 84 -13.29 -14.72 -16.84
N GLU A 85 -13.80 -15.82 -16.30
CA GLU A 85 -15.21 -16.23 -16.49
C GLU A 85 -16.17 -15.18 -15.90
N GLY A 86 -15.87 -14.68 -14.71
CA GLY A 86 -16.67 -13.63 -14.05
C GLY A 86 -16.73 -12.35 -14.89
N TYR A 87 -15.61 -11.88 -15.45
CA TYR A 87 -15.59 -10.69 -16.31
C TYR A 87 -16.40 -10.86 -17.60
N ARG A 88 -16.42 -12.04 -18.18
CA ARG A 88 -17.25 -12.33 -19.37
C ARG A 88 -18.74 -12.14 -19.12
N SER A 89 -19.20 -12.41 -17.91
CA SER A 89 -20.61 -12.27 -17.51
C SER A 89 -20.92 -10.93 -16.84
N THR A 90 -19.93 -10.07 -16.63
CA THR A 90 -20.12 -8.77 -15.97
C THR A 90 -20.58 -7.71 -16.97
N ALA A 91 -21.58 -6.90 -16.60
CA ALA A 91 -22.07 -5.81 -17.43
C ALA A 91 -20.94 -4.79 -17.74
N LEU A 92 -20.88 -4.33 -18.99
CA LEU A 92 -19.85 -3.41 -19.47
C LEU A 92 -19.80 -2.11 -18.64
N ASP A 93 -20.95 -1.54 -18.27
CA ASP A 93 -21.02 -0.31 -17.49
C ASP A 93 -20.41 -0.47 -16.09
N LYS A 94 -20.58 -1.64 -15.48
CA LYS A 94 -19.96 -2.00 -14.21
C LYS A 94 -18.43 -2.08 -14.32
N ILE A 95 -17.92 -2.68 -15.39
CA ILE A 95 -16.48 -2.74 -15.69
C ILE A 95 -15.92 -1.33 -15.89
N LYS A 96 -16.61 -0.47 -16.64
CA LYS A 96 -16.20 0.92 -16.86
C LYS A 96 -16.13 1.70 -15.56
N GLU A 97 -17.13 1.58 -14.69
CA GLU A 97 -17.18 2.24 -13.39
C GLU A 97 -16.01 1.78 -12.50
N PHE A 98 -15.80 0.48 -12.40
CA PHE A 98 -14.69 -0.07 -11.63
C PHE A 98 -13.32 0.39 -12.18
N THR A 99 -13.14 0.40 -13.50
CA THR A 99 -11.91 0.88 -14.15
C THR A 99 -11.64 2.35 -13.79
N LYS A 100 -12.68 3.20 -13.78
CA LYS A 100 -12.57 4.59 -13.35
C LYS A 100 -12.12 4.71 -11.89
N VAL A 101 -12.71 3.92 -11.01
CA VAL A 101 -12.36 3.88 -9.59
C VAL A 101 -10.91 3.42 -9.38
N GLN A 102 -10.48 2.39 -10.09
CA GLN A 102 -9.09 1.94 -10.09
C GLN A 102 -8.13 3.02 -10.55
N PHE A 103 -8.46 3.72 -11.63
CA PHE A 103 -7.65 4.84 -12.12
C PHE A 103 -7.51 5.94 -11.06
N LEU A 104 -8.61 6.34 -10.42
CA LEU A 104 -8.60 7.36 -9.37
C LEU A 104 -7.81 6.92 -8.14
N HIS A 105 -7.93 5.66 -7.74
CA HIS A 105 -7.16 5.06 -6.66
C HIS A 105 -5.65 5.22 -6.90
N TRP A 106 -5.17 4.85 -8.07
CA TRP A 106 -3.75 4.89 -8.40
C TRP A 106 -3.20 6.29 -8.74
N THR A 107 -4.07 7.27 -9.02
CA THR A 107 -3.65 8.60 -9.48
C THR A 107 -3.98 9.74 -8.53
N LYS A 108 -4.96 9.57 -7.64
CA LYS A 108 -5.46 10.63 -6.77
C LYS A 108 -5.36 10.33 -5.28
N GLU A 109 -5.47 9.07 -4.88
CA GLU A 109 -5.33 8.70 -3.47
C GLU A 109 -3.85 8.70 -3.05
N GLU A 110 -3.54 9.38 -1.94
CA GLU A 110 -2.16 9.62 -1.52
C GLU A 110 -1.40 8.33 -1.21
N PHE A 111 -2.01 7.41 -0.46
CA PHE A 111 -1.35 6.17 -0.03
C PHE A 111 -0.95 5.27 -1.22
N PRO A 112 -1.85 4.93 -2.17
CA PRO A 112 -1.49 4.17 -3.36
C PRO A 112 -0.47 4.89 -4.26
N CYS A 113 -0.60 6.20 -4.43
CA CYS A 113 0.36 7.00 -5.20
C CYS A 113 1.77 6.92 -4.61
N CYS A 114 1.90 7.07 -3.29
CA CYS A 114 3.17 6.94 -2.59
C CYS A 114 3.74 5.53 -2.68
N PHE A 115 2.90 4.51 -2.55
CA PHE A 115 3.29 3.11 -2.69
C PHE A 115 3.90 2.84 -4.08
N ARG A 116 3.23 3.28 -5.13
CA ARG A 116 3.73 3.14 -6.50
C ARG A 116 5.04 3.88 -6.73
N LYS A 117 5.18 5.10 -6.21
CA LYS A 117 6.44 5.86 -6.28
C LYS A 117 7.59 5.14 -5.60
N MET A 118 7.38 4.61 -4.41
CA MET A 118 8.37 3.80 -3.69
C MET A 118 8.82 2.60 -4.53
N LEU A 119 7.90 1.83 -5.08
CA LEU A 119 8.21 0.68 -5.93
C LEU A 119 8.97 1.10 -7.19
N THR A 120 8.60 2.22 -7.80
CA THR A 120 9.29 2.78 -8.98
C THR A 120 10.75 3.12 -8.67
N LEU A 121 11.02 3.70 -7.50
CA LEU A 121 12.39 4.03 -7.08
C LEU A 121 13.25 2.79 -6.80
N GLU A 122 12.66 1.75 -6.23
CA GLU A 122 13.39 0.59 -5.70
C GLU A 122 13.45 -0.61 -6.65
N GLN A 123 12.64 -0.65 -7.71
CA GLN A 123 12.54 -1.82 -8.60
C GLN A 123 13.87 -2.24 -9.25
N TYR A 124 14.77 -1.30 -9.47
CA TYR A 124 16.09 -1.58 -10.08
C TYR A 124 17.18 -1.90 -9.08
N ARG A 125 16.91 -1.75 -7.79
CA ARG A 125 17.86 -1.95 -6.70
C ARG A 125 17.57 -3.19 -5.88
N ASP A 126 16.30 -3.57 -5.78
CA ASP A 126 15.82 -4.63 -4.92
C ASP A 126 14.89 -5.58 -5.68
N PRO A 127 15.30 -6.86 -5.85
CA PRO A 127 14.50 -7.87 -6.56
C PRO A 127 13.11 -8.10 -5.95
N GLU A 128 12.95 -7.98 -4.63
CA GLU A 128 11.64 -8.14 -3.97
C GLU A 128 10.72 -6.95 -4.28
N MET A 129 11.27 -5.73 -4.32
CA MET A 129 10.53 -4.54 -4.76
C MET A 129 10.15 -4.62 -6.25
N ALA A 130 11.02 -5.20 -7.08
CA ALA A 130 10.71 -5.45 -8.49
C ALA A 130 9.52 -6.40 -8.65
N LYS A 131 9.47 -7.46 -7.85
CA LYS A 131 8.31 -8.38 -7.84
C LYS A 131 7.03 -7.68 -7.39
N LEU A 132 7.10 -6.90 -6.33
CA LEU A 132 5.95 -6.10 -5.88
C LEU A 132 5.48 -5.14 -6.98
N TYR A 133 6.40 -4.47 -7.66
CA TYR A 133 6.07 -3.57 -8.76
C TYR A 133 5.32 -4.27 -9.91
N GLN A 134 5.66 -5.53 -10.20
CA GLN A 134 4.97 -6.32 -11.23
C GLN A 134 3.57 -6.77 -10.81
N ASN A 135 3.30 -6.87 -9.50
CA ASN A 135 2.01 -7.30 -8.96
C ASN A 135 0.99 -6.14 -8.89
N TYR A 136 1.45 -4.92 -8.93
CA TYR A 136 0.65 -3.70 -8.84
C TYR A 136 0.82 -2.81 -10.06
#